data_db4e3acb34884a626fe178c317fb387a
#
_entry.id   db4e3acb34884a626fe178c317fb387a
#
_cell.length_a   1.000
_cell.length_b   1.000
_cell.length_c   1.000
_cell.angle_alpha   90.00
_cell.angle_beta   90.00
_cell.angle_gamma   90.00
#
_symmetry.space_group_name_H-M   'P 1'
#
loop_
_entity.id
_entity.type
_entity.pdbx_description
1 polymer ?
#
loop_
_entity_poly.entity_id
_entity_poly.type
_entity_poly.pdbx_seq_one_letter_code
_entity_poly.pdbx_strand_id
1 'polypeptide(L)'
;MEFFQNNVLLIGLAFGSGVMLLMPLFKKGAGGVPNLSNAEAVTLINRQHALVLDVRDTAEFATGHLADAKNIPVGELEGRLAELKKYQNKPVLVHCQRGVRGAKACNILRAAEFKEIYHLKDGLDGWVEAKLPLVN
;
A
#
# COMPACT_ATOMS: atom_id res chain seq x y z
N MET A 1 -11.08 -1.01 -45.13
CA MET A 1 -10.38 -2.15 -44.54
C MET A 1 -8.87 -2.05 -44.64
N GLU A 2 -8.34 -1.59 -45.75
CA GLU A 2 -6.90 -1.35 -45.88
C GLU A 2 -6.36 -0.35 -44.86
N PHE A 3 -7.13 0.69 -44.53
CA PHE A 3 -6.77 1.69 -43.52
C PHE A 3 -6.55 1.02 -42.15
N PHE A 4 -7.41 0.11 -41.72
CA PHE A 4 -7.26 -0.61 -40.44
C PHE A 4 -6.08 -1.55 -40.45
N GLN A 5 -5.85 -2.27 -41.54
CA GLN A 5 -4.70 -3.19 -41.67
C GLN A 5 -3.37 -2.46 -41.66
N ASN A 6 -3.30 -1.29 -42.31
CA ASN A 6 -2.09 -0.50 -42.40
C ASN A 6 -1.80 0.32 -41.14
N ASN A 7 -2.77 0.51 -40.25
CA ASN A 7 -2.65 1.33 -39.06
C ASN A 7 -2.81 0.58 -37.74
N VAL A 8 -2.88 -0.76 -37.77
CA VAL A 8 -2.99 -1.59 -36.56
C VAL A 8 -1.80 -1.35 -35.62
N LEU A 9 -0.60 -1.19 -36.14
CA LEU A 9 0.61 -0.88 -35.38
C LEU A 9 0.53 0.48 -34.72
N LEU A 10 0.03 1.48 -35.43
CA LEU A 10 -0.14 2.85 -34.93
C LEU A 10 -1.22 2.92 -33.85
N ILE A 11 -2.31 2.18 -34.02
CA ILE A 11 -3.38 2.08 -33.04
C ILE A 11 -2.87 1.38 -31.76
N GLY A 12 -2.13 0.28 -31.92
CA GLY A 12 -1.51 -0.43 -30.81
C GLY A 12 -0.50 0.42 -30.03
N LEU A 13 0.30 1.21 -30.73
CA LEU A 13 1.25 2.15 -30.14
C LEU A 13 0.55 3.28 -29.39
N ALA A 14 -0.55 3.81 -29.93
CA ALA A 14 -1.34 4.85 -29.28
C ALA A 14 -1.98 4.36 -27.98
N PHE A 15 -2.50 3.14 -27.96
CA PHE A 15 -3.02 2.50 -26.73
C PHE A 15 -1.91 2.22 -25.72
N GLY A 16 -0.78 1.69 -26.16
CA GLY A 16 0.39 1.44 -25.31
C GLY A 16 0.94 2.72 -24.68
N SER A 17 1.03 3.80 -25.45
CA SER A 17 1.48 5.10 -24.95
C SER A 17 0.47 5.73 -23.98
N GLY A 18 -0.83 5.54 -24.18
CA GLY A 18 -1.88 6.00 -23.28
C GLY A 18 -1.79 5.34 -21.91
N VAL A 19 -1.57 4.03 -21.87
CA VAL A 19 -1.37 3.28 -20.63
C VAL A 19 -0.08 3.72 -19.93
N MET A 20 0.99 3.92 -20.67
CA MET A 20 2.26 4.42 -20.12
C MET A 20 2.14 5.83 -19.53
N LEU A 21 1.34 6.69 -20.14
CA LEU A 21 1.09 8.05 -19.65
C LEU A 21 0.26 8.08 -18.36
N LEU A 22 -0.59 7.09 -18.15
CA LEU A 22 -1.39 6.96 -16.93
C LEU A 22 -0.61 6.36 -15.76
N MET A 23 0.44 5.57 -16.03
CA MET A 23 1.27 4.98 -14.97
C MET A 23 1.92 5.98 -14.03
N PRO A 24 2.43 7.15 -14.48
CA PRO A 24 3.00 8.15 -13.56
C PRO A 24 2.00 8.81 -12.62
N LEU A 25 0.70 8.66 -12.85
CA LEU A 25 -0.34 9.17 -11.93
C LEU A 25 -0.39 8.36 -10.63
N PHE A 26 0.09 7.12 -10.67
CA PHE A 26 0.26 6.30 -9.48
C PHE A 26 1.68 6.52 -8.94
N LYS A 27 1.82 7.43 -7.99
CA LYS A 27 3.11 7.70 -7.36
C LYS A 27 3.61 6.42 -6.69
N LYS A 28 4.66 5.82 -7.25
CA LYS A 28 5.34 4.70 -6.64
C LYS A 28 6.18 5.22 -5.49
N GLY A 29 5.91 4.74 -4.31
CA GLY A 29 6.65 5.09 -3.11
C GLY A 29 7.57 3.97 -2.67
N ALA A 30 7.60 3.75 -1.39
CA ALA A 30 8.42 2.75 -0.73
C ALA A 30 8.23 1.35 -1.35
N GLY A 31 9.34 0.71 -1.73
CA GLY A 31 9.32 -0.65 -2.29
C GLY A 31 8.55 -0.78 -3.61
N GLY A 32 8.32 0.33 -4.34
CA GLY A 32 7.57 0.31 -5.59
C GLY A 32 6.06 0.17 -5.44
N VAL A 33 5.53 0.30 -4.23
CA VAL A 33 4.09 0.30 -3.96
C VAL A 33 3.55 1.73 -3.93
N PRO A 34 2.24 1.95 -4.19
CA PRO A 34 1.66 3.28 -4.10
C PRO A 34 1.71 3.83 -2.68
N ASN A 35 2.14 5.09 -2.55
CA ASN A 35 1.99 5.85 -1.31
C ASN A 35 0.62 6.50 -1.30
N LEU A 36 -0.11 6.33 -0.21
CA LEU A 36 -1.42 6.95 -0.05
C LEU A 36 -1.35 8.13 0.93
N SER A 37 -2.11 9.17 0.63
CA SER A 37 -2.41 10.23 1.58
C SER A 37 -3.37 9.70 2.65
N ASN A 38 -3.55 10.44 3.73
CA ASN A 38 -4.50 10.07 4.78
C ASN A 38 -5.92 9.91 4.23
N ALA A 39 -6.37 10.82 3.37
CA ALA A 39 -7.69 10.75 2.76
C ALA A 39 -7.87 9.51 1.88
N GLU A 40 -6.87 9.18 1.06
CA GLU A 40 -6.88 7.99 0.23
C GLU A 40 -6.88 6.71 1.09
N ALA A 41 -6.12 6.69 2.17
CA ALA A 41 -6.05 5.58 3.11
C ALA A 41 -7.41 5.35 3.80
N VAL A 42 -8.05 6.41 4.26
CA VAL A 42 -9.40 6.34 4.87
C VAL A 42 -10.41 5.74 3.87
N THR A 43 -10.36 6.19 2.63
CA THR A 43 -11.23 5.66 1.57
C THR A 43 -10.98 4.17 1.34
N LEU A 44 -9.72 3.76 1.26
CA LEU A 44 -9.35 2.37 1.07
C LEU A 44 -9.86 1.47 2.21
N ILE A 45 -9.67 1.91 3.44
CA ILE A 45 -10.13 1.18 4.63
C ILE A 45 -11.65 1.05 4.64
N ASN A 46 -12.36 2.15 4.40
CA ASN A 46 -13.82 2.19 4.53
C ASN A 46 -14.54 1.50 3.38
N ARG A 47 -14.04 1.61 2.16
CA ARG A 47 -14.71 1.06 0.98
C ARG A 47 -14.27 -0.35 0.61
N GLN A 48 -13.01 -0.67 0.81
CA GLN A 48 -12.46 -1.97 0.42
C GLN A 48 -12.09 -2.86 1.59
N HIS A 49 -12.33 -2.42 2.80
CA HIS A 49 -12.03 -3.16 4.03
C HIS A 49 -10.58 -3.63 4.08
N ALA A 50 -9.66 -2.73 3.71
CA ALA A 50 -8.24 -3.04 3.72
C ALA A 50 -7.76 -3.45 5.10
N LEU A 51 -6.86 -4.43 5.17
CA LEU A 51 -6.15 -4.73 6.39
C LEU A 51 -5.18 -3.59 6.68
N VAL A 52 -5.23 -3.03 7.87
CA VAL A 52 -4.23 -2.07 8.34
C VAL A 52 -3.14 -2.85 9.04
N LEU A 53 -1.93 -2.82 8.50
CA LEU A 53 -0.77 -3.51 9.06
C LEU A 53 0.20 -2.49 9.65
N ASP A 54 0.30 -2.49 10.98
CA ASP A 54 1.23 -1.64 11.72
C ASP A 54 2.50 -2.44 11.98
N VAL A 55 3.61 -1.99 11.40
CA VAL A 55 4.90 -2.68 11.49
C VAL A 55 5.86 -2.05 12.49
N ARG A 56 5.32 -1.22 13.39
CA ARG A 56 6.07 -0.68 14.52
C ARG A 56 6.26 -1.75 15.60
N ASP A 57 7.10 -1.47 16.57
CA ASP A 57 7.28 -2.36 17.70
C ASP A 57 5.99 -2.49 18.52
N THR A 58 5.84 -3.60 19.23
CA THR A 58 4.68 -3.87 20.06
C THR A 58 4.44 -2.79 21.12
N ALA A 59 5.51 -2.26 21.70
CA ALA A 59 5.43 -1.18 22.69
C ALA A 59 4.88 0.12 22.08
N GLU A 60 5.28 0.46 20.87
CA GLU A 60 4.77 1.63 20.14
C GLU A 60 3.28 1.44 19.81
N PHE A 61 2.91 0.26 19.35
CA PHE A 61 1.52 -0.08 19.04
C PHE A 61 0.59 0.09 20.25
N ALA A 62 1.06 -0.30 21.43
CA ALA A 62 0.30 -0.21 22.67
C ALA A 62 0.01 1.23 23.09
N THR A 63 0.80 2.20 22.63
CA THR A 63 0.59 3.63 22.97
C THR A 63 -0.49 4.30 22.13
N GLY A 64 -0.91 3.68 21.06
CA GLY A 64 -1.95 4.19 20.17
C GLY A 64 -1.72 3.70 18.75
N HIS A 65 -2.77 3.32 18.06
CA HIS A 65 -2.73 2.79 16.70
C HIS A 65 -4.03 3.06 15.96
N LEU A 66 -4.05 2.80 14.66
CA LEU A 66 -5.29 2.91 13.87
C LEU A 66 -6.28 1.83 14.29
N ALA A 67 -7.56 2.13 14.21
CA ALA A 67 -8.61 1.18 14.55
C ALA A 67 -8.49 -0.12 13.74
N ASP A 68 -8.65 -1.24 14.39
CA ASP A 68 -8.59 -2.59 13.81
C ASP A 68 -7.23 -2.95 13.16
N ALA A 69 -6.19 -2.21 13.44
CA ALA A 69 -4.86 -2.51 12.94
C ALA A 69 -4.30 -3.79 13.54
N LYS A 70 -3.63 -4.58 12.69
CA LYS A 70 -2.86 -5.74 13.13
C LYS A 70 -1.42 -5.32 13.30
N ASN A 71 -0.82 -5.67 14.43
CA ASN A 71 0.58 -5.34 14.70
C ASN A 71 1.48 -6.56 14.45
N ILE A 72 2.39 -6.40 13.51
CA ILE A 72 3.51 -7.33 13.32
C ILE A 72 4.75 -6.48 13.09
N PRO A 73 5.65 -6.40 14.08
CA PRO A 73 6.88 -5.63 13.90
C PRO A 73 7.65 -6.07 12.64
N VAL A 74 8.25 -5.12 11.95
CA VAL A 74 8.90 -5.39 10.66
C VAL A 74 9.98 -6.49 10.76
N GLY A 75 10.69 -6.56 11.88
CA GLY A 75 11.71 -7.59 12.11
C GLY A 75 11.15 -9.00 12.26
N GLU A 76 9.86 -9.14 12.55
CA GLU A 76 9.17 -10.42 12.70
C GLU A 76 8.32 -10.80 11.48
N LEU A 77 8.14 -9.86 10.55
CA LEU A 77 7.18 -10.01 9.44
C LEU A 77 7.46 -11.23 8.58
N GLU A 78 8.71 -11.46 8.18
CA GLU A 78 9.08 -12.61 7.36
C GLU A 78 8.71 -13.95 8.03
N GLY A 79 8.93 -14.06 9.32
CA GLY A 79 8.60 -15.26 10.09
C GLY A 79 7.12 -15.43 10.40
N ARG A 80 6.31 -14.38 10.17
CA ARG A 80 4.88 -14.36 10.52
C ARG A 80 3.97 -14.15 9.31
N LEU A 81 4.46 -14.32 8.11
CA LEU A 81 3.68 -14.15 6.88
C LEU A 81 2.47 -15.09 6.81
N ALA A 82 2.55 -16.26 7.42
CA ALA A 82 1.45 -17.21 7.48
C ALA A 82 0.19 -16.61 8.13
N GLU A 83 0.34 -15.69 9.08
CA GLU A 83 -0.79 -15.00 9.72
C GLU A 83 -1.53 -14.08 8.76
N LEU A 84 -0.88 -13.66 7.67
CA LEU A 84 -1.43 -12.75 6.68
C LEU A 84 -1.87 -13.43 5.39
N LYS A 85 -1.72 -14.74 5.29
CA LYS A 85 -2.00 -15.48 4.04
C LYS A 85 -3.41 -15.23 3.50
N LYS A 86 -4.39 -15.10 4.35
CA LYS A 86 -5.78 -14.82 3.97
C LYS A 86 -5.97 -13.44 3.32
N TYR A 87 -5.00 -12.54 3.49
CA TYR A 87 -5.02 -11.20 2.93
C TYR A 87 -4.19 -11.07 1.65
N GLN A 88 -3.60 -12.15 1.16
CA GLN A 88 -2.69 -12.13 0.00
C GLN A 88 -3.34 -11.53 -1.26
N ASN A 89 -4.64 -11.70 -1.43
CA ASN A 89 -5.42 -11.18 -2.57
C ASN A 89 -6.31 -10.00 -2.18
N LYS A 90 -6.13 -9.44 -1.00
CA LYS A 90 -6.92 -8.32 -0.46
C LYS A 90 -6.05 -7.08 -0.27
N PRO A 91 -6.64 -5.89 -0.23
CA PRO A 91 -5.86 -4.68 0.05
C PRO A 91 -5.23 -4.72 1.44
N VAL A 92 -3.94 -4.40 1.49
CA VAL A 92 -3.19 -4.27 2.74
C VAL A 92 -2.57 -2.88 2.78
N LEU A 93 -2.92 -2.10 3.78
CA LEU A 93 -2.33 -0.79 4.02
C LEU A 93 -1.25 -0.93 5.09
N VAL A 94 0.00 -0.73 4.69
CA VAL A 94 1.15 -0.84 5.57
C VAL A 94 1.53 0.53 6.10
N HIS A 95 1.80 0.65 7.38
CA HIS A 95 2.36 1.86 7.95
C HIS A 95 3.30 1.59 9.11
N CYS A 96 4.14 2.57 9.38
CA CYS A 96 4.99 2.62 10.57
C CYS A 96 4.89 4.02 11.16
N GLN A 97 5.88 4.45 11.94
CA GLN A 97 5.85 5.77 12.55
C GLN A 97 6.07 6.88 11.51
N ARG A 98 7.08 6.75 10.65
CA ARG A 98 7.48 7.79 9.67
C ARG A 98 7.60 7.31 8.22
N GLY A 99 7.58 6.02 7.96
CA GLY A 99 7.64 5.45 6.62
C GLY A 99 8.83 4.52 6.33
N VAL A 100 9.91 4.57 7.10
CA VAL A 100 11.12 3.77 6.84
C VAL A 100 10.90 2.27 7.03
N ARG A 101 10.34 1.88 8.17
CA ARG A 101 10.03 0.47 8.47
C ARG A 101 8.91 -0.05 7.55
N GLY A 102 7.97 0.82 7.22
CA GLY A 102 6.89 0.52 6.28
C GLY A 102 7.42 0.18 4.88
N ALA A 103 8.43 0.88 4.41
CA ALA A 103 9.09 0.61 3.14
C ALA A 103 9.68 -0.81 3.09
N LYS A 104 10.37 -1.19 4.15
CA LYS A 104 10.94 -2.54 4.30
C LYS A 104 9.84 -3.61 4.32
N ALA A 105 8.77 -3.35 5.05
CA ALA A 105 7.62 -4.25 5.13
C ALA A 105 6.95 -4.43 3.76
N CYS A 106 6.80 -3.37 2.99
CA CYS A 106 6.26 -3.45 1.63
C CYS A 106 7.11 -4.35 0.72
N ASN A 107 8.43 -4.26 0.82
CA ASN A 107 9.34 -5.14 0.07
C ASN A 107 9.15 -6.61 0.46
N ILE A 108 8.98 -6.89 1.74
CA ILE A 108 8.75 -8.25 2.25
C ILE A 108 7.43 -8.80 1.68
N LEU A 109 6.37 -8.01 1.72
CA LEU A 109 5.05 -8.43 1.22
C LEU A 109 5.06 -8.62 -0.30
N ARG A 110 5.77 -7.79 -1.04
CA ARG A 110 5.92 -7.95 -2.49
C ARG A 110 6.63 -9.25 -2.84
N ALA A 111 7.71 -9.56 -2.14
CA ALA A 111 8.45 -10.81 -2.32
C ALA A 111 7.57 -12.04 -1.99
N ALA A 112 6.61 -11.88 -1.09
CA ALA A 112 5.65 -12.92 -0.73
C ALA A 112 4.40 -12.95 -1.63
N GLU A 113 4.43 -12.18 -2.74
CA GLU A 113 3.38 -12.16 -3.75
C GLU A 113 2.02 -11.63 -3.29
N PHE A 114 2.01 -10.70 -2.34
CA PHE A 114 0.81 -9.95 -1.99
C PHE A 114 0.43 -9.02 -3.15
N LYS A 115 -0.81 -9.05 -3.58
CA LYS A 115 -1.25 -8.41 -4.83
C LYS A 115 -1.59 -6.94 -4.70
N GLU A 116 -2.18 -6.54 -3.58
CA GLU A 116 -2.64 -5.16 -3.35
C GLU A 116 -1.99 -4.62 -2.08
N ILE A 117 -0.82 -4.02 -2.24
CA ILE A 117 -0.06 -3.43 -1.15
C ILE A 117 -0.07 -1.92 -1.31
N TYR A 118 -0.37 -1.21 -0.24
CA TYR A 118 -0.35 0.25 -0.19
C TYR A 118 0.45 0.68 1.03
N HIS A 119 1.06 1.84 0.95
CA HIS A 119 1.86 2.42 2.03
C HIS A 119 1.30 3.77 2.45
N LEU A 120 1.12 3.98 3.75
CA LEU A 120 0.69 5.27 4.28
C LEU A 120 1.90 6.22 4.26
N LYS A 121 1.86 7.21 3.41
CA LYS A 121 2.99 8.07 3.03
C LYS A 121 3.75 8.66 4.23
N ASP A 122 3.04 9.30 5.14
CA ASP A 122 3.66 10.00 6.28
C ASP A 122 3.58 9.19 7.58
N GLY A 123 3.15 7.94 7.49
CA GLY A 123 3.03 7.05 8.64
C GLY A 123 2.07 7.57 9.71
N LEU A 124 2.26 7.09 10.93
CA LEU A 124 1.43 7.49 12.06
C LEU A 124 1.62 8.97 12.41
N ASP A 125 2.82 9.51 12.25
CA ASP A 125 3.09 10.93 12.52
C ASP A 125 2.20 11.83 11.68
N GLY A 126 2.06 11.58 10.39
CA GLY A 126 1.17 12.33 9.52
C GLY A 126 -0.31 12.17 9.87
N TRP A 127 -0.69 10.98 10.33
CA TRP A 127 -2.05 10.69 10.78
C TRP A 127 -2.43 11.51 12.00
N VAL A 128 -1.56 11.55 13.00
CA VAL A 128 -1.74 12.33 14.24
C VAL A 128 -1.73 13.83 13.94
N GLU A 129 -0.83 14.29 13.09
CA GLU A 129 -0.72 15.69 12.67
C GLU A 129 -1.99 16.19 11.99
N ALA A 130 -2.66 15.31 11.22
CA ALA A 130 -3.94 15.58 10.60
C ALA A 130 -5.13 15.46 11.57
N LYS A 131 -4.87 15.22 12.85
CA LYS A 131 -5.88 15.07 13.92
C LYS A 131 -6.86 13.91 13.69
N LEU A 132 -6.39 12.83 13.05
CA LEU A 132 -7.19 11.64 12.86
C LEU A 132 -7.13 10.76 14.12
N PRO A 133 -8.19 9.99 14.41
CA PRO A 133 -8.28 9.27 15.68
C PRO A 133 -7.36 8.06 15.75
N LEU A 134 -6.86 7.79 16.95
CA LEU A 134 -6.17 6.56 17.31
C LEU A 134 -6.96 5.83 18.40
N VAL A 135 -6.72 4.53 18.51
CA VAL A 135 -7.25 3.68 19.58
C VAL A 135 -6.09 3.05 20.37
N ASN A 136 -6.38 2.54 21.54
CA ASN A 136 -5.38 1.85 22.37
C ASN A 136 -5.67 0.35 22.45
#